data_89a31abf2a3b761d59ce65590f9e19e0
#
_entry.id   89a31abf2a3b761d59ce65590f9e19e0
#
_cell.length_a   1.000
_cell.length_b   1.000
_cell.length_c   1.000
_cell.angle_alpha   90.00
_cell.angle_beta   90.00
_cell.angle_gamma   90.00
#
_symmetry.space_group_name_H-M   'P 1'
#
loop_
_entity.id
_entity.type
_entity.pdbx_description
1 polymer ?
#
loop_
_entity_poly.entity_id
_entity_poly.type
_entity_poly.pdbx_seq_one_letter_code
_entity_poly.pdbx_strand_id
1 'polypeptide(L)' 'MDETQDPIANVSERVCSHMNADHVDSLQHLVMFYERLPQLPVWCHMTKICADHLVIGYVS' A
#
# COMPACT_ATOMS: atom_id res chain seq x y z
N MET A 1 21.56 15.71 -2.99
CA MET A 1 21.25 15.22 -2.78
C MET A 1 20.82 14.68 -2.82
N ASP A 2 20.74 14.59 -2.86
CA ASP A 2 20.39 13.94 -2.73
C ASP A 2 19.81 13.27 -2.96
N GLU A 3 20.29 13.06 -3.25
CA GLU A 3 19.65 12.09 -3.39
C GLU A 3 18.75 11.77 -2.90
N THR A 4 19.43 11.29 -3.11
CA THR A 4 18.60 11.08 -2.07
C THR A 4 17.22 11.58 -2.16
N GLN A 5 17.03 12.41 -2.97
CA GLN A 5 15.74 13.05 -3.09
C GLN A 5 14.95 12.43 -4.20
N ASP A 6 14.65 11.16 -4.02
CA ASP A 6 13.72 10.46 -4.88
C ASP A 6 12.32 10.97 -4.53
N PRO A 7 11.64 11.71 -5.40
CA PRO A 7 10.31 12.22 -5.10
C PRO A 7 9.30 11.13 -4.81
N ILE A 8 9.45 9.98 -5.45
CA ILE A 8 8.55 8.86 -5.21
C ILE A 8 8.73 8.30 -3.81
N ALA A 9 9.96 8.23 -3.32
CA ALA A 9 10.22 7.75 -1.98
C ALA A 9 9.59 8.66 -0.93
N ASN A 10 9.70 9.97 -1.11
CA ASN A 10 9.10 10.93 -0.19
C ASN A 10 7.58 10.85 -0.20
N VAL A 11 7.00 10.75 -1.38
CA VAL A 11 5.55 10.66 -1.53
C VAL A 11 5.06 9.31 -1.01
N SER A 12 5.86 8.26 -1.21
CA SER A 12 5.49 6.91 -0.79
C SER A 12 5.18 6.85 0.70
N GLU A 13 6.04 7.41 1.53
CA GLU A 13 5.82 7.37 2.97
C GLU A 13 4.53 8.07 3.37
N ARG A 14 4.29 9.22 2.78
CA ARG A 14 3.09 10.00 3.06
C ARG A 14 1.82 9.29 2.61
N VAL A 15 1.85 8.77 1.38
CA VAL A 15 0.68 8.09 0.82
C VAL A 15 0.39 6.81 1.57
N CYS A 16 1.43 6.05 1.92
CA CYS A 16 1.24 4.82 2.69
C CYS A 16 0.62 5.12 4.05
N SER A 17 1.11 6.15 4.73
CA SER A 17 0.55 6.57 6.00
C SER A 17 -0.93 6.91 5.89
N HIS A 18 -1.27 7.69 4.86
CA HIS A 18 -2.64 8.12 4.63
C HIS A 18 -3.54 6.92 4.30
N MET A 19 -3.09 6.06 3.40
CA MET A 19 -3.87 4.90 3.00
C MET A 19 -4.11 3.95 4.18
N ASN A 20 -3.08 3.74 4.99
CA ASN A 20 -3.21 2.85 6.13
C ASN A 20 -4.10 3.41 7.23
N ALA A 21 -4.17 4.73 7.33
CA ALA A 21 -4.99 5.39 8.36
C ALA A 21 -6.45 5.55 7.92
N ASP A 22 -6.67 5.98 6.68
CA ASP A 22 -7.99 6.43 6.25
C ASP A 22 -8.63 5.58 5.17
N HIS A 23 -7.87 4.74 4.49
CA HIS A 23 -8.38 3.97 3.35
C HIS A 23 -8.03 2.49 3.41
N VAL A 24 -8.00 1.94 4.63
CA VAL A 24 -7.63 0.54 4.80
C VAL A 24 -8.66 -0.39 4.14
N ASP A 25 -9.92 -0.01 4.11
CA ASP A 25 -10.94 -0.80 3.45
C ASP A 25 -10.72 -0.85 1.94
N SER A 26 -10.24 0.24 1.35
CA SER A 26 -9.85 0.26 -0.06
C SER A 26 -8.70 -0.69 -0.31
N LEU A 27 -7.71 -0.71 0.59
CA LEU A 27 -6.59 -1.64 0.48
C LEU A 27 -7.06 -3.09 0.57
N GLN A 28 -8.00 -3.37 1.46
CA GLN A 28 -8.54 -4.72 1.60
C GLN A 28 -9.21 -5.18 0.31
N HIS A 29 -10.00 -4.31 -0.31
CA HIS A 29 -10.65 -4.64 -1.58
C HIS A 29 -9.63 -4.84 -2.69
N LEU A 30 -8.60 -4.01 -2.72
CA LEU A 30 -7.56 -4.12 -3.71
C LEU A 30 -6.83 -5.46 -3.61
N VAL A 31 -6.46 -5.85 -2.39
CA VAL A 31 -5.79 -7.13 -2.16
C VAL A 31 -6.70 -8.29 -2.54
N MET A 32 -7.96 -8.22 -2.13
CA MET A 32 -8.92 -9.27 -2.45
C MET A 32 -9.04 -9.45 -3.96
N PHE A 33 -9.09 -8.35 -4.69
CA PHE A 33 -9.22 -8.39 -6.14
C PHE A 33 -7.98 -8.99 -6.80
N TYR A 34 -6.80 -8.52 -6.42
CA TYR A 34 -5.56 -8.97 -7.05
C TYR A 34 -5.18 -10.38 -6.67
N GLU A 35 -5.41 -10.76 -5.42
CA GLU A 35 -5.07 -12.09 -4.94
C GLU A 35 -6.20 -13.09 -5.12
N ARG A 36 -7.33 -12.62 -5.61
CA ARG A 36 -8.51 -13.47 -5.86
C ARG A 36 -8.95 -14.22 -4.61
N LEU A 37 -8.98 -13.48 -3.50
CA LEU A 37 -9.41 -14.05 -2.24
C LEU A 37 -10.94 -14.19 -2.21
N PRO A 38 -11.46 -15.21 -1.53
CA PRO A 38 -12.92 -15.40 -1.45
C PRO A 38 -13.60 -14.38 -0.56
N GLN A 39 -12.83 -13.67 0.27
CA GLN A 39 -13.38 -12.64 1.15
C GLN A 39 -12.26 -11.65 1.46
N LEU A 40 -12.61 -10.53 2.09
CA LEU A 40 -11.65 -9.52 2.43
C LEU A 40 -10.61 -10.07 3.41
N PRO A 41 -9.33 -9.66 3.25
CA PRO A 41 -8.33 -10.04 4.25
C PRO A 41 -8.64 -9.38 5.58
N VAL A 42 -8.24 -10.02 6.67
CA VAL A 42 -8.51 -9.50 8.01
C VAL A 42 -7.63 -8.30 8.33
N TRP A 43 -6.49 -8.18 7.64
CA TRP A 43 -5.56 -7.09 7.88
C TRP A 43 -4.75 -6.84 6.61
N CYS A 44 -4.49 -5.59 6.31
CA CYS A 44 -3.55 -5.23 5.26
C CYS A 44 -2.89 -3.91 5.59
N HIS A 45 -1.68 -3.74 5.05
CA HIS A 45 -0.86 -2.57 5.35
C HIS A 45 0.02 -2.28 4.14
N MET A 46 -0.10 -1.07 3.61
CA MET A 46 0.73 -0.64 2.49
C MET A 46 2.07 -0.16 3.04
N THR A 47 3.15 -0.75 2.57
CA THR A 47 4.48 -0.43 3.09
C THR A 47 5.30 0.44 2.16
N LYS A 48 5.03 0.39 0.85
CA LYS A 48 5.87 1.12 -0.09
C LYS A 48 5.16 1.31 -1.42
N ILE A 49 5.42 2.44 -2.05
CA ILE A 49 5.00 2.71 -3.42
C ILE A 49 6.26 2.97 -4.23
N CYS A 50 6.38 2.28 -5.35
CA CYS A 50 7.48 2.45 -6.28
C CYS A 50 6.94 2.99 -7.60
N ALA A 51 7.84 3.33 -8.51
CA ALA A 51 7.45 3.89 -9.80
C ALA A 51 6.59 2.93 -10.62
N ASP A 52 6.81 1.64 -10.45
CA ASP A 52 6.15 0.62 -11.27
C ASP A 52 5.38 -0.41 -10.46
N HIS A 53 5.38 -0.33 -9.14
CA HIS A 53 4.65 -1.28 -8.31
C HIS A 53 4.42 -0.71 -6.92
N LEU A 54 3.61 -1.41 -6.14
CA LEU A 54 3.44 -1.08 -4.73
C LEU A 54 3.49 -2.35 -3.92
N VAL A 55 3.78 -2.21 -2.64
CA VAL A 55 3.97 -3.35 -1.75
C VAL A 55 2.95 -3.27 -0.61
N ILE A 56 2.14 -4.32 -0.51
CA ILE A 56 1.11 -4.41 0.53
C ILE A 56 1.26 -5.76 1.22
N GLY A 57 1.38 -5.75 2.54
CA GLY A 57 1.32 -6.97 3.33
C GLY A 57 -0.12 -7.22 3.75
N TYR A 58 -0.50 -8.48 3.85
CA TYR A 58 -1.86 -8.80 4.27
C TYR A 58 -1.93 -10.14 4.98
N VAL A 59 -3.00 -10.31 5.76
CA VAL A 59 -3.34 -11.56 6.42
C VAL A 59 -4.77 -11.91 6.04
N SER A 60 -4.95 -13.05 5.42
CA SER A 60 -6.30 -13.49 4.99
C SER A 60 -7.02 -14.39 6.02
#